data_ce44afc6b1d2cb023c0146fba245fd36
#
_entry.id   ce44afc6b1d2cb023c0146fba245fd36
#
_cell.length_a   1.000
_cell.length_b   1.000
_cell.length_c   1.000
_cell.angle_alpha   90.00
_cell.angle_beta   90.00
_cell.angle_gamma   90.00
#
_symmetry.space_group_name_H-M   'P 1'
#
loop_
_entity.id
_entity.type
_entity.pdbx_description
1 polymer ?
#
loop_
_entity_poly.entity_id
_entity_poly.type
_entity_poly.pdbx_seq_one_letter_code
_entity_poly.pdbx_strand_id
1 'polypeptide(L)'
;TKTRVANAKIALENQEILKEEQLVTIENTIKNTYELYQNTLFILEAQNQNVITSQNNFDRTQERFTLGQITSIEFRLAQINLLNSKTAVNNAKYDAKLIELELLQLTGEILNIAF
;
A
#
# COMPACT_ATOMS: atom_id res chain seq x y z
N THR A 1 -30.89 30.87 -34.27
CA THR A 1 -31.01 29.42 -34.54
C THR A 1 -29.66 28.77 -34.88
N LYS A 2 -28.92 29.24 -35.88
CA LYS A 2 -27.56 28.72 -36.17
C LYS A 2 -26.60 28.91 -34.99
N THR A 3 -26.68 30.04 -34.33
CA THR A 3 -25.88 30.36 -33.14
C THR A 3 -26.18 29.41 -31.95
N ARG A 4 -27.47 29.08 -31.78
CA ARG A 4 -27.89 28.11 -30.70
C ARG A 4 -27.35 26.71 -30.98
N VAL A 5 -27.35 26.27 -32.21
CA VAL A 5 -26.81 24.97 -32.63
C VAL A 5 -25.28 24.95 -32.46
N ALA A 6 -24.59 26.02 -32.87
CA ALA A 6 -23.16 26.16 -32.68
C ALA A 6 -22.75 26.16 -31.19
N ASN A 7 -23.49 26.88 -30.35
CA ASN A 7 -23.22 26.91 -28.89
C ASN A 7 -23.49 25.55 -28.25
N ALA A 8 -24.55 24.85 -28.66
CA ALA A 8 -24.84 23.50 -28.18
C ALA A 8 -23.75 22.50 -28.58
N LYS A 9 -23.23 22.63 -29.81
CA LYS A 9 -22.13 21.79 -30.29
C LYS A 9 -20.83 22.04 -29.51
N ILE A 10 -20.49 23.30 -29.26
CA ILE A 10 -19.32 23.68 -28.45
C ILE A 10 -19.47 23.17 -27.03
N ALA A 11 -20.65 23.27 -26.41
CA ALA A 11 -20.92 22.75 -25.08
C ALA A 11 -20.74 21.22 -25.02
N LEU A 12 -21.17 20.51 -26.07
CA LEU A 12 -21.00 19.06 -26.18
C LEU A 12 -19.52 18.67 -26.31
N GLU A 13 -18.78 19.37 -27.19
CA GLU A 13 -17.34 19.17 -27.35
C GLU A 13 -16.57 19.44 -26.04
N ASN A 14 -16.95 20.50 -25.32
CA ASN A 14 -16.35 20.78 -24.01
C ASN A 14 -16.64 19.69 -22.99
N GLN A 15 -17.83 19.10 -22.95
CA GLN A 15 -18.15 17.97 -22.09
C GLN A 15 -17.36 16.72 -22.46
N GLU A 16 -17.15 16.46 -23.75
CA GLU A 16 -16.32 15.33 -24.19
C GLU A 16 -14.85 15.50 -23.79
N ILE A 17 -14.30 16.72 -23.95
CA ILE A 17 -12.93 17.04 -23.50
C ILE A 17 -12.78 16.88 -22.00
N LEU A 18 -13.72 17.37 -21.20
CA LEU A 18 -13.71 17.22 -19.75
C LEU A 18 -13.79 15.74 -19.32
N LYS A 19 -14.58 14.95 -20.03
CA LYS A 19 -14.65 13.50 -19.81
C LYS A 19 -13.34 12.80 -20.14
N GLU A 20 -12.69 13.16 -21.23
CA GLU A 20 -11.38 12.64 -21.62
C GLU A 20 -10.30 13.01 -20.60
N GLU A 21 -10.25 14.28 -20.16
CA GLU A 21 -9.32 14.73 -19.12
C GLU A 21 -9.54 13.98 -17.79
N GLN A 22 -10.78 13.74 -17.42
CA GLN A 22 -11.13 12.98 -16.22
C GLN A 22 -10.67 11.52 -16.33
N LEU A 23 -10.84 10.87 -17.48
CA LEU A 23 -10.36 9.51 -17.74
C LEU A 23 -8.84 9.42 -17.65
N VAL A 24 -8.12 10.36 -18.27
CA VAL A 24 -6.65 10.42 -18.21
C VAL A 24 -6.17 10.61 -16.77
N THR A 25 -6.81 11.47 -16.00
CA THR A 25 -6.49 11.70 -14.58
C THR A 25 -6.71 10.42 -13.76
N ILE A 26 -7.80 9.72 -13.97
CA ILE A 26 -8.10 8.45 -13.29
C ILE A 26 -7.08 7.37 -13.67
N GLU A 27 -6.75 7.24 -14.96
CA GLU A 27 -5.73 6.29 -15.42
C GLU A 27 -4.37 6.55 -14.79
N ASN A 28 -3.93 7.80 -14.73
CA ASN A 28 -2.67 8.18 -14.07
C ASN A 28 -2.71 7.89 -12.57
N THR A 29 -3.83 8.16 -11.92
CA THR A 29 -4.02 7.86 -10.50
C THR A 29 -3.95 6.36 -10.25
N ILE A 30 -4.59 5.55 -11.07
CA ILE A 30 -4.53 4.07 -10.97
C ILE A 30 -3.11 3.58 -11.17
N LYS A 31 -2.40 4.09 -12.17
CA LYS A 31 -1.01 3.70 -12.43
C LYS A 31 -0.12 4.01 -11.23
N ASN A 32 -0.22 5.22 -10.69
CA ASN A 32 0.55 5.65 -9.53
C ASN A 32 0.20 4.82 -8.28
N THR A 33 -1.08 4.55 -8.06
CA THR A 33 -1.55 3.72 -6.93
C THR A 33 -1.10 2.27 -7.09
N TYR A 34 -1.06 1.74 -8.30
CA TYR A 34 -0.53 0.41 -8.58
C TYR A 34 0.97 0.31 -8.29
N GLU A 35 1.75 1.30 -8.69
CA GLU A 35 3.19 1.37 -8.36
C GLU A 35 3.39 1.46 -6.84
N LEU A 36 2.57 2.25 -6.15
CA LEU A 36 2.58 2.33 -4.69
C LEU A 36 2.23 0.97 -4.05
N TYR A 37 1.25 0.26 -4.59
CA TYR A 37 0.90 -1.08 -4.14
C TYR A 37 2.06 -2.08 -4.29
N GLN A 38 2.76 -2.06 -5.43
CA GLN A 38 3.95 -2.87 -5.66
C GLN A 38 5.05 -2.59 -4.61
N ASN A 39 5.29 -1.31 -4.33
CA ASN A 39 6.25 -0.89 -3.30
C ASN A 39 5.82 -1.38 -1.91
N THR A 40 4.53 -1.33 -1.60
CA THR A 40 3.99 -1.80 -0.32
C THR A 40 4.17 -3.30 -0.16
N LEU A 41 3.97 -4.08 -1.23
CA LEU A 41 4.23 -5.52 -1.23
C LEU A 41 5.72 -5.82 -1.01
N PHE A 42 6.60 -5.06 -1.63
CA PHE A 42 8.04 -5.19 -1.43
C PHE A 42 8.44 -4.91 0.03
N ILE A 43 7.90 -3.86 0.63
CA ILE A 43 8.11 -3.53 2.05
C ILE A 43 7.58 -4.65 2.95
N LEU A 44 6.39 -5.19 2.64
CA LEU A 44 5.82 -6.31 3.40
C LEU A 44 6.73 -7.54 3.39
N GLU A 45 7.30 -7.88 2.22
CA GLU A 45 8.25 -9.00 2.10
C GLU A 45 9.51 -8.73 2.92
N ALA A 46 10.07 -7.52 2.85
CA ALA A 46 11.23 -7.12 3.65
C ALA A 46 10.94 -7.22 5.17
N GLN A 47 9.76 -6.81 5.62
CA GLN A 47 9.36 -6.92 7.03
C GLN A 47 9.15 -8.38 7.46
N ASN A 48 8.64 -9.24 6.57
CA ASN A 48 8.55 -10.68 6.83
C ASN A 48 9.94 -11.30 7.05
N GLN A 49 10.93 -10.94 6.24
CA GLN A 49 12.31 -11.38 6.43
C GLN A 49 12.90 -10.86 7.75
N ASN A 50 12.60 -9.63 8.12
CA ASN A 50 13.02 -9.07 9.41
C ASN A 50 12.44 -9.85 10.61
N VAL A 51 11.18 -10.29 10.54
CA VAL A 51 10.58 -11.13 11.59
C VAL A 51 11.30 -12.45 11.70
N ILE A 52 11.62 -13.10 10.59
CA ILE A 52 12.35 -14.37 10.56
C ILE A 52 13.73 -14.20 11.24
N THR A 53 14.44 -13.15 10.88
CA THR A 53 15.75 -12.83 11.47
C THR A 53 15.66 -12.56 12.97
N SER A 54 14.66 -11.75 13.38
CA SER A 54 14.43 -11.42 14.79
C SER A 54 14.01 -12.63 15.61
N GLN A 55 13.20 -13.53 15.02
CA GLN A 55 12.80 -14.77 15.67
C GLN A 55 14.00 -15.69 15.89
N ASN A 56 14.84 -15.88 14.87
CA ASN A 56 16.05 -16.69 14.99
C ASN A 56 17.03 -16.12 16.02
N ASN A 57 17.14 -14.79 16.08
CA ASN A 57 17.97 -14.13 17.09
C ASN A 57 17.39 -14.31 18.50
N PHE A 58 16.07 -14.17 18.64
CA PHE A 58 15.38 -14.39 19.91
C PHE A 58 15.58 -15.83 20.41
N ASP A 59 15.40 -16.84 19.55
CA ASP A 59 15.54 -18.25 19.90
C ASP A 59 16.95 -18.57 20.40
N ARG A 60 17.98 -18.09 19.70
CA ARG A 60 19.39 -18.22 20.14
C ARG A 60 19.66 -17.48 21.45
N THR A 61 19.08 -16.32 21.61
CA THR A 61 19.24 -15.51 22.83
C THR A 61 18.57 -16.20 24.01
N GLN A 62 17.42 -16.81 23.78
CA GLN A 62 16.71 -17.59 24.80
C GLN A 62 17.53 -18.80 25.29
N GLU A 63 18.14 -19.55 24.38
CA GLU A 63 19.03 -20.67 24.74
C GLU A 63 20.21 -20.18 25.58
N ARG A 64 20.87 -19.12 25.18
CA ARG A 64 22.00 -18.53 25.91
C ARG A 64 21.58 -18.00 27.28
N PHE A 65 20.38 -17.44 27.39
CA PHE A 65 19.83 -16.97 28.66
C PHE A 65 19.56 -18.15 29.60
N THR A 66 18.99 -19.25 29.10
CA THR A 66 18.74 -20.47 29.86
C THR A 66 20.04 -21.09 30.40
N LEU A 67 21.11 -20.97 29.61
CA LEU A 67 22.45 -21.43 29.99
C LEU A 67 23.21 -20.44 30.91
N GLY A 68 22.62 -19.29 31.25
CA GLY A 68 23.23 -18.26 32.06
C GLY A 68 24.36 -17.48 31.37
N GLN A 69 24.45 -17.52 30.05
CA GLN A 69 25.53 -16.90 29.28
C GLN A 69 25.31 -15.42 28.96
N ILE A 70 24.08 -14.91 29.12
CA ILE A 70 23.71 -13.53 28.88
C ILE A 70 22.89 -12.97 30.04
N THR A 71 22.80 -11.64 30.07
CA THR A 71 22.02 -10.91 31.08
C THR A 71 20.53 -10.91 30.75
N SER A 72 19.69 -10.67 31.77
CA SER A 72 18.24 -10.46 31.56
C SER A 72 17.92 -9.23 30.71
N ILE A 73 18.81 -8.23 30.71
CA ILE A 73 18.67 -7.03 29.88
C ILE A 73 18.84 -7.40 28.41
N GLU A 74 19.86 -8.19 28.05
CA GLU A 74 20.10 -8.65 26.69
C GLU A 74 18.94 -9.52 26.19
N PHE A 75 18.41 -10.39 27.01
CA PHE A 75 17.25 -11.21 26.70
C PHE A 75 16.00 -10.35 26.44
N ARG A 76 15.75 -9.37 27.30
CA ARG A 76 14.63 -8.44 27.13
C ARG A 76 14.74 -7.62 25.86
N LEU A 77 15.96 -7.21 25.49
CA LEU A 77 16.20 -6.47 24.24
C LEU A 77 15.82 -7.33 23.03
N ALA A 78 16.17 -8.60 23.02
CA ALA A 78 15.78 -9.54 21.96
C ALA A 78 14.25 -9.71 21.87
N GLN A 79 13.56 -9.76 23.02
CA GLN A 79 12.09 -9.80 23.07
C GLN A 79 11.46 -8.54 22.45
N ILE A 80 11.96 -7.36 22.81
CA ILE A 80 11.48 -6.08 22.29
C ILE A 80 11.70 -5.99 20.78
N ASN A 81 12.88 -6.40 20.30
CA ASN A 81 13.19 -6.40 18.88
C ASN A 81 12.26 -7.32 18.08
N LEU A 82 11.96 -8.50 18.59
CA LEU A 82 11.00 -9.42 17.97
C LEU A 82 9.58 -8.82 17.95
N LEU A 83 9.14 -8.23 19.05
CA LEU A 83 7.84 -7.59 19.14
C LEU A 83 7.73 -6.43 18.13
N ASN A 84 8.75 -5.59 18.04
CA ASN A 84 8.80 -4.48 17.08
C ASN A 84 8.74 -4.98 15.64
N SER A 85 9.46 -6.05 15.31
CA SER A 85 9.43 -6.66 13.97
C SER A 85 8.03 -7.21 13.62
N LYS A 86 7.36 -7.87 14.55
CA LYS A 86 5.99 -8.37 14.37
C LYS A 86 4.99 -7.22 14.19
N THR A 87 5.14 -6.15 14.95
CA THR A 87 4.32 -4.94 14.79
C THR A 87 4.54 -4.29 13.42
N ALA A 88 5.78 -4.21 12.96
CA ALA A 88 6.12 -3.66 11.64
C ALA A 88 5.48 -4.47 10.50
N VAL A 89 5.47 -5.81 10.59
CA VAL A 89 4.77 -6.67 9.61
C VAL A 89 3.27 -6.41 9.62
N ASN A 90 2.66 -6.31 10.78
CA ASN A 90 1.23 -6.03 10.87
C ASN A 90 0.88 -4.67 10.24
N ASN A 91 1.66 -3.64 10.53
CA ASN A 91 1.47 -2.31 9.91
C ASN A 91 1.64 -2.39 8.39
N ALA A 92 2.65 -3.08 7.89
CA ALA A 92 2.87 -3.27 6.46
C ALA A 92 1.71 -4.03 5.79
N LYS A 93 1.12 -5.02 6.45
CA LYS A 93 -0.08 -5.73 5.97
C LYS A 93 -1.29 -4.80 5.86
N TYR A 94 -1.53 -3.97 6.88
CA TYR A 94 -2.61 -2.98 6.86
C TYR A 94 -2.41 -1.96 5.75
N ASP A 95 -1.20 -1.43 5.59
CA ASP A 95 -0.88 -0.47 4.53
C ASP A 95 -1.11 -1.09 3.14
N ALA A 96 -0.65 -2.33 2.91
CA ALA A 96 -0.90 -3.04 1.66
C ALA A 96 -2.39 -3.24 1.40
N LYS A 97 -3.16 -3.58 2.44
CA LYS A 97 -4.61 -3.79 2.32
C LYS A 97 -5.36 -2.49 2.02
N LEU A 98 -4.98 -1.38 2.65
CA LEU A 98 -5.56 -0.07 2.39
C LEU A 98 -5.35 0.37 0.94
N ILE A 99 -4.15 0.18 0.40
CA ILE A 99 -3.83 0.54 -0.98
C ILE A 99 -4.54 -0.39 -1.97
N GLU A 100 -4.66 -1.68 -1.65
CA GLU A 100 -5.45 -2.63 -2.45
C GLU A 100 -6.92 -2.19 -2.54
N LEU A 101 -7.52 -1.78 -1.43
CA LEU A 101 -8.90 -1.26 -1.39
C LEU A 101 -9.03 0.04 -2.20
N GLU A 102 -8.06 0.94 -2.11
CA GLU A 102 -8.03 2.16 -2.92
C GLU A 102 -7.97 1.84 -4.42
N LEU A 103 -7.14 0.88 -4.84
CA LEU A 103 -7.08 0.39 -6.21
C LEU A 103 -8.42 -0.16 -6.69
N LEU A 104 -9.09 -0.97 -5.87
CA LEU A 104 -10.40 -1.54 -6.19
C LEU A 104 -11.46 -0.45 -6.34
N GLN A 105 -11.42 0.57 -5.49
CA GLN A 105 -12.31 1.74 -5.58
C GLN A 105 -12.09 2.52 -6.86
N LEU A 106 -10.86 2.82 -7.22
CA LEU A 106 -10.50 3.53 -8.46
C LEU A 106 -10.93 2.73 -9.70
N THR A 107 -10.77 1.41 -9.70
CA THR A 107 -11.22 0.53 -10.78
C THR A 107 -12.75 0.56 -10.89
N GLY A 108 -13.48 0.60 -9.78
CA GLY A 108 -14.94 0.76 -9.74
C GLY A 108 -15.39 2.11 -10.30
N GLU A 109 -14.68 3.20 -10.02
CA GLU A 109 -14.96 4.53 -10.57
C GLU A 109 -14.84 4.57 -12.10
N ILE A 110 -13.82 3.94 -12.68
CA ILE A 110 -13.69 3.82 -14.14
C ILE A 110 -14.89 3.10 -14.74
N LEU A 111 -15.34 2.01 -14.15
CA LEU A 111 -16.50 1.28 -14.64
C LEU A 111 -17.77 2.13 -14.61
N ASN A 112 -17.93 2.99 -13.62
CA ASN A 112 -19.06 3.91 -13.52
C ASN A 112 -19.02 5.02 -14.58
N ILE A 113 -17.83 5.47 -14.99
CA ILE A 113 -17.67 6.50 -16.02
C ILE A 113 -17.81 5.91 -17.41
N ALA A 114 -17.40 4.66 -17.63
CA ALA A 114 -17.46 3.98 -18.91
C ALA A 114 -18.90 3.59 -19.31
N PHE A 115 -19.79 3.49 -18.36
CA PHE A 115 -21.21 3.19 -18.55
C PHE A 115 -22.10 4.38 -18.22
#